data_1290de3e3eca90260efa8f227dd97910
#
_entry.id   1290de3e3eca90260efa8f227dd97910
#
_cell.length_a   1.000
_cell.length_b   1.000
_cell.length_c   1.000
_cell.angle_alpha   90.00
_cell.angle_beta   90.00
_cell.angle_gamma   90.00
#
_symmetry.space_group_name_H-M   'P 1'
#
loop_
_entity.id
_entity.type
_entity.pdbx_description
1 polymer ?
#
loop_
_entity_poly.entity_id
_entity_poly.type
_entity_poly.pdbx_seq_one_letter_code
_entity_poly.pdbx_strand_id
1 'polypeptide(L)'
;MTNEVVVKQLEKIQDLTTAKETDYGFEKYEDGGIAFLNKKQFTMFYTYEVRAGVDLAKAQIKIDKDSKTVSITLPAPKIQSVAVNPDSLRFFDKSDSFFNAADVEDTKAAMEDAKKKTEARLDRTQLLKIANKQAKDVIERLYEPTAEAGMYTVTVTTTNPK
;
A
#
# COMPACT_ATOMS: atom_id res chain seq x y z
N MET A 1 -15.06 29.17 2.59
CA MET A 1 -14.02 28.15 2.81
C MET A 1 -12.66 28.84 2.89
N THR A 2 -11.80 28.47 3.83
CA THR A 2 -10.43 28.99 3.94
C THR A 2 -9.44 27.87 3.67
N ASN A 3 -8.23 28.21 3.19
CA ASN A 3 -7.15 27.23 3.02
C ASN A 3 -6.96 26.39 4.29
N GLU A 4 -6.99 27.02 5.44
CA GLU A 4 -6.80 26.39 6.74
C GLU A 4 -7.82 25.29 7.05
N VAL A 5 -9.09 25.49 6.68
CA VAL A 5 -10.12 24.46 6.89
C VAL A 5 -9.90 23.24 6.01
N VAL A 6 -9.57 23.46 4.73
CA VAL A 6 -9.29 22.35 3.78
C VAL A 6 -8.02 21.60 4.19
N VAL A 7 -6.95 22.33 4.53
CA VAL A 7 -5.69 21.75 5.00
C VAL A 7 -5.93 20.88 6.25
N LYS A 8 -6.59 21.42 7.28
CA LYS A 8 -6.90 20.67 8.51
C LYS A 8 -7.77 19.44 8.27
N GLN A 9 -8.66 19.46 7.28
CA GLN A 9 -9.44 18.26 6.94
C GLN A 9 -8.59 17.17 6.33
N LEU A 10 -7.70 17.51 5.38
CA LEU A 10 -6.80 16.55 4.73
C LEU A 10 -5.71 16.04 5.68
N GLU A 11 -5.15 16.92 6.52
CA GLU A 11 -4.16 16.54 7.53
C GLU A 11 -4.68 15.51 8.54
N LYS A 12 -5.98 15.56 8.89
CA LYS A 12 -6.60 14.58 9.79
C LYS A 12 -6.67 13.18 9.20
N ILE A 13 -6.71 13.07 7.88
CA ILE A 13 -6.76 11.78 7.17
C ILE A 13 -5.35 11.20 7.04
N GLN A 14 -4.31 12.04 7.00
CA GLN A 14 -2.90 11.70 6.82
C GLN A 14 -2.64 10.73 5.65
N ASP A 15 -2.48 9.44 5.96
CA ASP A 15 -2.26 8.41 4.94
C ASP A 15 -3.59 7.86 4.41
N LEU A 16 -3.88 8.16 3.15
CA LEU A 16 -5.04 7.64 2.43
C LEU A 16 -4.64 6.40 1.64
N THR A 17 -5.01 5.22 2.12
CA THR A 17 -4.86 3.97 1.35
C THR A 17 -5.96 3.90 0.29
N THR A 18 -5.57 3.81 -0.96
CA THR A 18 -6.51 3.83 -2.09
C THR A 18 -6.38 2.64 -3.03
N ALA A 19 -5.37 1.79 -2.84
CA ALA A 19 -5.26 0.52 -3.54
C ALA A 19 -4.73 -0.56 -2.58
N LYS A 20 -5.25 -1.77 -2.78
CA LYS A 20 -4.87 -2.97 -2.05
C LYS A 20 -4.77 -4.14 -3.02
N GLU A 21 -3.73 -4.92 -2.89
CA GLU A 21 -3.52 -6.17 -3.61
C GLU A 21 -3.27 -7.28 -2.59
N THR A 22 -3.90 -8.44 -2.81
CA THR A 22 -3.64 -9.66 -2.05
C THR A 22 -3.22 -10.73 -3.03
N ASP A 23 -2.07 -11.36 -2.78
CA ASP A 23 -1.51 -12.38 -3.65
C ASP A 23 -0.72 -13.40 -2.81
N TYR A 24 -0.07 -14.35 -3.45
CA TYR A 24 0.70 -15.40 -2.79
C TYR A 24 2.15 -15.47 -3.31
N GLY A 25 3.03 -15.99 -2.48
CA GLY A 25 4.41 -16.24 -2.80
C GLY A 25 4.82 -17.69 -2.58
N PHE A 26 5.74 -18.16 -3.41
CA PHE A 26 6.46 -19.42 -3.24
C PHE A 26 7.95 -19.14 -3.23
N GLU A 27 8.65 -19.65 -2.21
CA GLU A 27 10.10 -19.56 -2.12
C GLU A 27 10.69 -20.95 -1.99
N LYS A 28 11.60 -21.27 -2.91
CA LYS A 28 12.42 -22.49 -2.82
C LYS A 28 13.73 -22.17 -2.14
N TYR A 29 14.06 -22.95 -1.16
CA TYR A 29 15.33 -22.87 -0.43
C TYR A 29 16.13 -24.14 -0.67
N GLU A 30 17.36 -23.94 -1.12
CA GLU A 30 18.38 -24.97 -1.27
C GLU A 30 19.52 -24.63 -0.31
N ASP A 31 20.11 -25.65 0.31
CA ASP A 31 21.23 -25.48 1.23
C ASP A 31 21.01 -24.59 2.48
N GLY A 32 19.81 -24.64 3.05
CA GLY A 32 19.54 -24.00 4.34
C GLY A 32 19.36 -22.49 4.29
N GLY A 33 18.68 -21.98 3.28
CA GLY A 33 18.45 -20.54 3.06
C GLY A 33 17.76 -19.78 4.19
N ILE A 34 17.11 -20.47 5.14
CA ILE A 34 16.67 -19.93 6.42
C ILE A 34 17.35 -20.75 7.53
N ALA A 35 18.19 -20.10 8.34
CA ALA A 35 19.14 -20.74 9.25
C ALA A 35 18.53 -21.64 10.34
N PHE A 36 17.25 -21.52 10.63
CA PHE A 36 16.56 -22.27 11.67
C PHE A 36 15.91 -23.58 11.19
N LEU A 37 15.67 -23.70 9.89
CA LEU A 37 15.13 -24.93 9.32
C LEU A 37 16.28 -25.85 8.96
N ASN A 38 16.56 -26.83 9.82
CA ASN A 38 17.62 -27.84 9.63
C ASN A 38 17.41 -28.74 8.39
N LYS A 39 16.58 -28.35 7.46
CA LYS A 39 16.32 -29.04 6.19
C LYS A 39 17.07 -28.34 5.07
N LYS A 40 17.83 -29.07 4.31
CA LYS A 40 18.65 -28.57 3.21
C LYS A 40 17.82 -28.06 2.01
N GLN A 41 16.60 -28.55 1.85
CA GLN A 41 15.73 -28.15 0.73
C GLN A 41 14.26 -28.15 1.18
N PHE A 42 13.59 -27.01 1.00
CA PHE A 42 12.16 -26.88 1.27
C PHE A 42 11.55 -25.78 0.42
N THR A 43 10.24 -25.81 0.29
CA THR A 43 9.45 -24.75 -0.33
C THR A 43 8.59 -24.10 0.74
N MET A 44 8.60 -22.77 0.80
CA MET A 44 7.70 -21.98 1.63
C MET A 44 6.62 -21.37 0.75
N PHE A 45 5.37 -21.56 1.14
CA PHE A 45 4.20 -20.85 0.60
C PHE A 45 3.70 -19.84 1.62
N TYR A 46 3.24 -18.68 1.14
CA TYR A 46 2.62 -17.65 1.96
C TYR A 46 1.69 -16.76 1.15
N THR A 47 0.75 -16.11 1.81
CA THR A 47 -0.04 -15.02 1.24
C THR A 47 0.42 -13.68 1.80
N TYR A 48 0.26 -12.64 1.00
CA TYR A 48 0.64 -11.29 1.41
C TYR A 48 -0.38 -10.25 0.92
N GLU A 49 -0.41 -9.12 1.62
CA GLU A 49 -1.20 -7.95 1.26
C GLU A 49 -0.26 -6.75 1.05
N VAL A 50 -0.47 -6.05 -0.05
CA VAL A 50 0.22 -4.79 -0.36
C VAL A 50 -0.79 -3.67 -0.35
N ARG A 51 -0.46 -2.58 0.34
CA ARG A 51 -1.26 -1.35 0.35
C ARG A 51 -0.48 -0.21 -0.28
N ALA A 52 -1.16 0.56 -1.11
CA ALA A 52 -0.64 1.76 -1.73
C ALA A 52 -1.62 2.93 -1.56
N GLY A 53 -1.09 4.14 -1.51
CA GLY A 53 -1.89 5.34 -1.32
C GLY A 53 -1.06 6.60 -1.29
N VAL A 54 -1.67 7.70 -0.89
CA VAL A 54 -1.08 9.03 -0.86
C VAL A 54 -1.01 9.57 0.56
N ASP A 55 0.03 10.38 0.83
CA ASP A 55 0.22 11.11 2.07
C ASP A 55 -0.43 12.50 1.95
N LEU A 56 -1.66 12.62 2.43
CA LEU A 56 -2.45 13.85 2.30
C LEU A 56 -1.88 15.05 3.07
N ALA A 57 -1.01 14.82 4.06
CA ALA A 57 -0.30 15.90 4.73
C ALA A 57 0.64 16.67 3.79
N LYS A 58 1.02 16.07 2.67
CA LYS A 58 1.84 16.67 1.61
C LYS A 58 1.03 17.24 0.44
N ALA A 59 -0.30 17.22 0.52
CA ALA A 59 -1.14 17.82 -0.50
C ALA A 59 -0.95 19.35 -0.53
N GLN A 60 -0.88 19.89 -1.74
CA GLN A 60 -0.82 21.35 -1.95
C GLN A 60 -2.21 21.88 -2.26
N ILE A 61 -2.64 22.89 -1.53
CA ILE A 61 -3.97 23.47 -1.68
C ILE A 61 -3.83 24.97 -1.99
N LYS A 62 -4.53 25.39 -3.05
CA LYS A 62 -4.64 26.80 -3.43
C LYS A 62 -6.12 27.16 -3.54
N ILE A 63 -6.54 28.21 -2.84
CA ILE A 63 -7.90 28.76 -2.93
C ILE A 63 -7.81 30.17 -3.51
N ASP A 64 -8.50 30.34 -4.61
CA ASP A 64 -8.76 31.64 -5.21
C ASP A 64 -10.21 32.04 -4.88
N LYS A 65 -10.34 33.10 -4.08
CA LYS A 65 -11.64 33.59 -3.62
C LYS A 65 -12.36 34.40 -4.69
N ASP A 66 -11.64 35.06 -5.58
CA ASP A 66 -12.20 35.91 -6.62
C ASP A 66 -12.82 35.05 -7.73
N SER A 67 -12.09 34.02 -8.17
CA SER A 67 -12.59 33.01 -9.12
C SER A 67 -13.43 31.92 -8.48
N LYS A 68 -13.51 31.86 -7.15
CA LYS A 68 -14.14 30.78 -6.37
C LYS A 68 -13.63 29.39 -6.75
N THR A 69 -12.32 29.24 -6.86
CA THR A 69 -11.67 27.99 -7.25
C THR A 69 -10.84 27.42 -6.11
N VAL A 70 -10.96 26.12 -5.88
CA VAL A 70 -10.08 25.33 -4.99
C VAL A 70 -9.29 24.34 -5.84
N SER A 71 -7.97 24.49 -5.87
CA SER A 71 -7.06 23.57 -6.56
C SER A 71 -6.33 22.72 -5.53
N ILE A 72 -6.48 21.40 -5.61
CA ILE A 72 -5.82 20.42 -4.73
C ILE A 72 -4.86 19.59 -5.59
N THR A 73 -3.57 19.62 -5.26
CA THR A 73 -2.56 18.79 -5.91
C THR A 73 -2.11 17.69 -4.93
N LEU A 74 -2.43 16.45 -5.26
CA LEU A 74 -2.04 15.29 -4.46
C LEU A 74 -0.59 14.88 -4.75
N PRO A 75 0.17 14.47 -3.73
CA PRO A 75 1.52 13.93 -3.93
C PRO A 75 1.48 12.60 -4.68
N ALA A 76 2.63 12.18 -5.20
CA ALA A 76 2.76 10.88 -5.83
C ALA A 76 2.42 9.76 -4.84
N PRO A 77 1.70 8.72 -5.28
CA PRO A 77 1.38 7.57 -4.44
C PRO A 77 2.65 6.77 -4.11
N LYS A 78 2.61 6.08 -2.98
CA LYS A 78 3.69 5.20 -2.52
C LYS A 78 3.13 3.86 -2.02
N ILE A 79 3.97 2.84 -1.98
CA ILE A 79 3.69 1.63 -1.21
C ILE A 79 3.74 2.01 0.27
N GLN A 80 2.65 1.77 0.97
CA GLN A 80 2.50 2.10 2.40
C GLN A 80 2.88 0.91 3.28
N SER A 81 2.51 -0.31 2.86
CA SER A 81 2.86 -1.52 3.58
C SER A 81 2.89 -2.75 2.68
N VAL A 82 3.74 -3.70 3.06
CA VAL A 82 3.72 -5.09 2.60
C VAL A 82 3.60 -5.96 3.86
N ALA A 83 2.53 -6.72 3.96
CA ALA A 83 2.24 -7.55 5.12
C ALA A 83 2.06 -9.01 4.70
N VAL A 84 2.89 -9.90 5.25
CA VAL A 84 2.73 -11.36 5.10
C VAL A 84 1.72 -11.84 6.13
N ASN A 85 0.79 -12.68 5.72
CA ASN A 85 -0.15 -13.32 6.63
C ASN A 85 0.53 -14.48 7.36
N PRO A 86 0.74 -14.41 8.69
CA PRO A 86 1.41 -15.46 9.44
C PRO A 86 0.68 -16.80 9.41
N ASP A 87 -0.65 -16.76 9.37
CA ASP A 87 -1.49 -17.97 9.37
C ASP A 87 -1.45 -18.71 8.03
N SER A 88 -0.94 -18.07 6.99
CA SER A 88 -0.82 -18.64 5.65
C SER A 88 0.50 -19.38 5.40
N LEU A 89 1.47 -19.26 6.29
CA LEU A 89 2.77 -19.90 6.12
C LEU A 89 2.64 -21.43 6.09
N ARG A 90 3.16 -22.03 5.02
CA ARG A 90 3.21 -23.49 4.85
C ARG A 90 4.59 -23.88 4.34
N PHE A 91 5.10 -24.96 4.87
CA PHE A 91 6.41 -25.47 4.52
C PHE A 91 6.28 -26.89 3.96
N PHE A 92 6.92 -27.13 2.83
CA PHE A 92 6.93 -28.40 2.14
C PHE A 92 8.39 -28.85 1.95
N ASP A 93 8.68 -30.11 2.20
CA ASP A 93 9.99 -30.69 1.90
C ASP A 93 10.07 -31.17 0.44
N LYS A 94 11.20 -31.78 0.08
CA LYS A 94 11.46 -32.30 -1.29
C LYS A 94 10.48 -33.36 -1.76
N SER A 95 9.76 -34.02 -0.84
CA SER A 95 8.72 -35.02 -1.12
C SER A 95 7.32 -34.42 -1.14
N ASP A 96 7.21 -33.09 -1.16
CA ASP A 96 5.95 -32.33 -1.03
C ASP A 96 5.19 -32.64 0.27
N SER A 97 5.87 -33.17 1.26
CA SER A 97 5.31 -33.44 2.59
C SER A 97 5.27 -32.18 3.41
N PHE A 98 4.07 -31.85 3.90
CA PHE A 98 3.86 -30.72 4.79
C PHE A 98 4.57 -30.91 6.14
N PHE A 99 5.23 -29.88 6.64
CA PHE A 99 5.73 -29.85 8.01
C PHE A 99 5.47 -28.50 8.67
N ASN A 100 5.26 -28.52 9.99
CA ASN A 100 5.07 -27.31 10.77
C ASN A 100 6.42 -26.79 11.25
N ALA A 101 6.68 -25.50 11.06
CA ALA A 101 7.70 -24.81 11.83
C ALA A 101 7.11 -24.58 13.24
N ALA A 102 7.56 -25.37 14.21
CA ALA A 102 6.94 -25.43 15.55
C ALA A 102 7.35 -24.29 16.47
N ASP A 103 8.22 -23.35 16.03
CA ASP A 103 8.77 -22.29 16.87
C ASP A 103 8.36 -20.88 16.41
N VAL A 104 7.99 -20.03 17.35
CA VAL A 104 7.57 -18.64 17.09
C VAL A 104 8.71 -17.80 16.48
N GLU A 105 9.95 -18.07 16.88
CA GLU A 105 11.14 -17.39 16.38
C GLU A 105 11.39 -17.73 14.91
N ASP A 106 11.18 -18.95 14.54
CA ASP A 106 11.28 -19.46 13.18
C ASP A 106 10.22 -18.82 12.27
N THR A 107 8.99 -18.67 12.73
CA THR A 107 7.92 -18.02 11.99
C THR A 107 8.24 -16.56 11.68
N LYS A 108 8.82 -15.84 12.64
CA LYS A 108 9.22 -14.44 12.45
C LYS A 108 10.28 -14.29 11.36
N ALA A 109 11.33 -15.11 11.40
CA ALA A 109 12.40 -15.09 10.40
C ALA A 109 11.87 -15.43 9.00
N ALA A 110 10.96 -16.42 8.89
CA ALA A 110 10.30 -16.78 7.64
C ALA A 110 9.45 -15.63 7.09
N MET A 111 8.71 -14.94 7.94
CA MET A 111 7.90 -13.76 7.54
C MET A 111 8.77 -12.60 7.07
N GLU A 112 9.89 -12.33 7.73
CA GLU A 112 10.82 -11.27 7.33
C GLU A 112 11.46 -11.57 5.96
N ASP A 113 11.85 -12.80 5.71
CA ASP A 113 12.39 -13.24 4.42
C ASP A 113 11.33 -13.16 3.32
N ALA A 114 10.12 -13.69 3.58
CA ALA A 114 8.98 -13.60 2.67
C ALA A 114 8.66 -12.15 2.30
N LYS A 115 8.64 -11.25 3.29
CA LYS A 115 8.42 -9.82 3.07
C LYS A 115 9.48 -9.21 2.17
N LYS A 116 10.77 -9.43 2.45
CA LYS A 116 11.88 -8.92 1.63
C LYS A 116 11.80 -9.39 0.18
N LYS A 117 11.51 -10.68 -0.03
CA LYS A 117 11.37 -11.25 -1.37
C LYS A 117 10.15 -10.73 -2.12
N THR A 118 9.03 -10.55 -1.41
CA THR A 118 7.84 -9.90 -1.97
C THR A 118 8.15 -8.47 -2.40
N GLU A 119 8.77 -7.67 -1.54
CA GLU A 119 9.16 -6.29 -1.84
C GLU A 119 10.09 -6.18 -3.05
N ALA A 120 10.99 -7.16 -3.24
CA ALA A 120 11.92 -7.20 -4.37
C ALA A 120 11.25 -7.56 -5.71
N ARG A 121 10.16 -8.33 -5.69
CA ARG A 121 9.45 -8.81 -6.90
C ARG A 121 8.21 -8.02 -7.25
N LEU A 122 7.74 -7.15 -6.34
CA LEU A 122 6.49 -6.41 -6.49
C LEU A 122 6.51 -5.53 -7.73
N ASP A 123 5.57 -5.74 -8.66
CA ASP A 123 5.28 -4.78 -9.73
C ASP A 123 4.51 -3.58 -9.15
N ARG A 124 5.28 -2.56 -8.79
CA ARG A 124 4.72 -1.34 -8.18
C ARG A 124 3.96 -0.48 -9.17
N THR A 125 4.26 -0.61 -10.46
CA THR A 125 3.76 0.32 -11.49
C THR A 125 2.26 0.31 -11.58
N GLN A 126 1.66 -0.87 -11.70
CA GLN A 126 0.21 -1.02 -11.85
C GLN A 126 -0.51 -0.60 -10.56
N LEU A 127 -0.04 -1.06 -9.41
CA LEU A 127 -0.65 -0.75 -8.12
C LEU A 127 -0.61 0.75 -7.82
N LEU A 128 0.52 1.42 -8.10
CA LEU A 128 0.64 2.87 -7.90
C LEU A 128 -0.23 3.68 -8.87
N LYS A 129 -0.40 3.23 -10.12
CA LYS A 129 -1.35 3.86 -11.05
C LYS A 129 -2.79 3.78 -10.53
N ILE A 130 -3.20 2.62 -10.04
CA ILE A 130 -4.53 2.43 -9.45
C ILE A 130 -4.67 3.33 -8.23
N ALA A 131 -3.69 3.32 -7.32
CA ALA A 131 -3.71 4.16 -6.12
C ALA A 131 -3.83 5.65 -6.45
N ASN A 132 -3.11 6.12 -7.48
CA ASN A 132 -3.16 7.51 -7.93
C ASN A 132 -4.55 7.92 -8.42
N LYS A 133 -5.14 7.10 -9.28
CA LYS A 133 -6.49 7.35 -9.82
C LYS A 133 -7.53 7.36 -8.70
N GLN A 134 -7.52 6.34 -7.84
CA GLN A 134 -8.48 6.21 -6.73
C GLN A 134 -8.34 7.35 -5.72
N ALA A 135 -7.11 7.82 -5.45
CA ALA A 135 -6.88 8.96 -4.57
C ALA A 135 -7.57 10.23 -5.10
N LYS A 136 -7.43 10.49 -6.41
CA LYS A 136 -8.11 11.60 -7.08
C LYS A 136 -9.62 11.47 -6.93
N ASP A 137 -10.19 10.32 -7.31
CA ASP A 137 -11.64 10.08 -7.29
C ASP A 137 -12.23 10.25 -5.88
N VAL A 138 -11.52 9.79 -4.84
CA VAL A 138 -11.94 9.93 -3.44
C VAL A 138 -11.97 11.40 -3.01
N ILE A 139 -10.93 12.16 -3.34
CA ILE A 139 -10.86 13.58 -2.95
C ILE A 139 -11.86 14.41 -3.75
N GLU A 140 -12.08 14.13 -5.03
CA GLU A 140 -13.13 14.80 -5.82
C GLU A 140 -14.51 14.60 -5.19
N ARG A 141 -14.87 13.36 -4.83
CA ARG A 141 -16.15 13.04 -4.15
C ARG A 141 -16.27 13.71 -2.78
N LEU A 142 -15.18 13.81 -2.03
CA LEU A 142 -15.19 14.47 -0.71
C LEU A 142 -15.62 15.94 -0.81
N TYR A 143 -15.28 16.62 -1.90
CA TYR A 143 -15.58 18.03 -2.12
C TYR A 143 -16.74 18.29 -3.09
N GLU A 144 -17.35 17.24 -3.66
CA GLU A 144 -18.51 17.33 -4.55
C GLU A 144 -19.68 18.18 -3.96
N PRO A 145 -20.09 18.00 -2.67
CA PRO A 145 -21.16 18.83 -2.09
C PRO A 145 -20.83 20.33 -2.06
N THR A 146 -19.55 20.69 -1.97
CA THR A 146 -19.09 22.09 -2.00
C THR A 146 -19.23 22.68 -3.40
N ALA A 147 -18.98 21.88 -4.43
CA ALA A 147 -19.14 22.27 -5.83
C ALA A 147 -20.62 22.36 -6.20
N GLU A 148 -21.44 21.39 -5.82
CA GLU A 148 -22.89 21.37 -6.07
C GLU A 148 -23.61 22.53 -5.41
N ALA A 149 -23.18 22.97 -4.22
CA ALA A 149 -23.72 24.16 -3.56
C ALA A 149 -23.33 25.47 -4.27
N GLY A 150 -22.58 25.43 -5.38
CA GLY A 150 -22.14 26.61 -6.14
C GLY A 150 -21.17 27.52 -5.36
N MET A 151 -20.62 27.03 -4.24
CA MET A 151 -19.72 27.82 -3.40
C MET A 151 -18.33 27.95 -4.00
N TYR A 152 -17.80 26.85 -4.57
CA TYR A 152 -16.48 26.78 -5.19
C TYR A 152 -16.42 25.72 -6.27
N THR A 153 -15.64 25.98 -7.33
CA THR A 153 -15.20 24.94 -8.26
C THR A 153 -13.99 24.24 -7.67
N VAL A 154 -14.04 22.92 -7.52
CA VAL A 154 -12.93 22.12 -6.97
C VAL A 154 -12.25 21.36 -8.09
N THR A 155 -10.94 21.50 -8.20
CA THR A 155 -10.08 20.78 -9.16
C THR A 155 -9.05 19.97 -8.41
N VAL A 156 -9.01 18.68 -8.66
CA VAL A 156 -8.02 17.76 -8.07
C VAL A 156 -7.05 17.27 -9.14
N THR A 157 -5.77 17.47 -8.91
CA THR A 157 -4.70 16.99 -9.75
C THR A 157 -3.81 16.03 -8.96
N THR A 158 -3.13 15.12 -9.65
CA THR A 158 -2.23 14.14 -9.03
C THR A 158 -0.82 14.27 -9.60
N THR A 159 0.17 13.99 -8.76
CA THR A 159 1.55 13.82 -9.22
C THR A 159 1.73 12.37 -9.69
N ASN A 160 2.34 12.17 -10.85
CA ASN A 160 2.59 10.82 -11.36
C ASN A 160 3.54 10.05 -10.43
N PRO A 161 3.31 8.74 -10.23
CA PRO A 161 4.27 7.88 -9.56
C PRO A 161 5.59 7.85 -10.34
N LYS A 162 6.69 7.83 -9.59
CA LYS A 162 8.05 7.67 -10.14
C LYS A 162 8.40 6.20 -10.28
#